data_4b9a3b4e40218d07dff141fad95c7b2e
#
_entry.id   4b9a3b4e40218d07dff141fad95c7b2e
#
_cell.length_a   1.000
_cell.length_b   1.000
_cell.length_c   1.000
_cell.angle_alpha   90.00
_cell.angle_beta   90.00
_cell.angle_gamma   90.00
#
_symmetry.space_group_name_H-M   'P 1'
#
loop_
_entity.id
_entity.type
_entity.pdbx_description
1 polymer ?
#
loop_
_entity_poly.entity_id
_entity_poly.type
_entity_poly.pdbx_seq_one_letter_code
_entity_poly.pdbx_strand_id
1 'polypeptide(L)'
;HASLTARKNGISGQCFISPSARLGKDLYIGEFAYIGEGVTVGDNVQIYPQVYIGDNVSVGHDTILYPGVRIYRDCRIGNHCTIHGGTVIGSDGFGFAPQDDHQYRKVPQVGNVILEDHVELGANATIDRATIGSTILRRGVKLDNLIQVAHNVEIGENTVIAAQSGISGSVKIGRNCMIGGQVGFVGHIVIADNLKIGARSGVENSLLKEGAVVFGAPAIDASKARRNYVHWRNFDDIVRKINTLEKQLKKLTPDE
;
A
#
# COMPACT_ATOMS: atom_id res chain seq x y z
N HIS A 1 15.93 0.72 -20.05
CA HIS A 1 15.06 1.83 -20.42
C HIS A 1 15.82 3.13 -20.18
N ALA A 2 16.42 3.70 -21.25
CA ALA A 2 16.83 5.09 -21.23
C ALA A 2 15.55 5.91 -20.94
N SER A 3 15.55 6.68 -19.84
CA SER A 3 14.48 7.62 -19.53
C SER A 3 14.26 8.53 -20.74
N LEU A 4 13.04 8.56 -21.27
CA LEU A 4 12.65 9.45 -22.36
C LEU A 4 12.69 10.94 -21.95
N THR A 5 12.91 11.23 -20.67
CA THR A 5 13.11 12.58 -20.14
C THR A 5 14.58 12.80 -19.79
N ALA A 6 15.18 13.80 -20.40
CA ALA A 6 16.52 14.26 -20.01
C ALA A 6 16.55 14.55 -18.50
N ARG A 7 17.52 14.00 -17.78
CA ARG A 7 17.74 14.34 -16.36
C ARG A 7 17.99 15.84 -16.25
N LYS A 8 17.28 16.47 -15.32
CA LYS A 8 17.53 17.87 -14.96
C LYS A 8 18.75 17.93 -14.06
N ASN A 9 19.41 19.09 -14.00
CA ASN A 9 20.56 19.33 -13.14
C ASN A 9 20.48 20.73 -12.56
N GLY A 10 21.02 20.92 -11.36
CA GLY A 10 21.09 22.20 -10.67
C GLY A 10 20.12 22.33 -9.50
N ILE A 11 20.38 23.29 -8.65
CA ILE A 11 19.61 23.61 -7.44
C ILE A 11 18.97 24.97 -7.63
N SER A 12 17.64 25.04 -7.53
CA SER A 12 16.90 26.29 -7.65
C SER A 12 17.21 27.24 -6.49
N GLY A 13 17.39 28.52 -6.78
CA GLY A 13 17.52 29.54 -5.74
C GLY A 13 16.24 29.80 -4.92
N GLN A 14 15.12 29.20 -5.30
CA GLN A 14 13.83 29.32 -4.62
C GLN A 14 13.47 28.09 -3.76
N CYS A 15 14.41 27.20 -3.47
CA CYS A 15 14.21 26.09 -2.54
C CYS A 15 14.76 26.45 -1.15
N PHE A 16 14.29 25.73 -0.13
CA PHE A 16 14.86 25.78 1.20
C PHE A 16 15.65 24.49 1.48
N ILE A 17 16.88 24.64 1.91
CA ILE A 17 17.74 23.52 2.32
C ILE A 17 18.32 23.88 3.69
N SER A 18 18.03 23.03 4.69
CA SER A 18 18.61 23.21 6.01
C SER A 18 20.15 23.18 5.97
N PRO A 19 20.84 24.07 6.71
CA PRO A 19 22.30 24.03 6.80
C PRO A 19 22.88 22.72 7.33
N SER A 20 22.08 21.92 8.04
CA SER A 20 22.49 20.59 8.55
C SER A 20 22.27 19.45 7.54
N ALA A 21 21.61 19.71 6.41
CA ALA A 21 21.40 18.70 5.37
C ALA A 21 22.71 18.35 4.65
N ARG A 22 22.85 17.07 4.32
CA ARG A 22 23.99 16.54 3.58
C ARG A 22 23.53 16.13 2.18
N LEU A 23 24.06 16.80 1.17
CA LEU A 23 23.70 16.58 -0.21
C LEU A 23 24.82 15.89 -0.97
N GLY A 24 24.45 14.90 -1.80
CA GLY A 24 25.34 14.24 -2.75
C GLY A 24 25.66 15.11 -3.96
N LYS A 25 26.14 14.47 -5.02
CA LYS A 25 26.53 15.12 -6.29
C LYS A 25 25.43 14.97 -7.34
N ASP A 26 25.52 15.81 -8.39
CA ASP A 26 24.69 15.73 -9.61
C ASP A 26 23.17 15.74 -9.31
N LEU A 27 22.75 16.63 -8.41
CA LEU A 27 21.37 16.76 -7.97
C LEU A 27 20.57 17.72 -8.86
N TYR A 28 19.28 17.44 -8.97
CA TYR A 28 18.27 18.45 -9.33
C TYR A 28 17.37 18.72 -8.12
N ILE A 29 17.27 20.00 -7.71
CA ILE A 29 16.36 20.45 -6.67
C ILE A 29 15.53 21.60 -7.22
N GLY A 30 14.26 21.35 -7.45
CA GLY A 30 13.31 22.27 -8.05
C GLY A 30 12.80 23.35 -7.11
N GLU A 31 12.02 24.28 -7.66
CA GLU A 31 11.46 25.44 -6.97
C GLU A 31 10.54 24.99 -5.83
N PHE A 32 10.59 25.73 -4.71
CA PHE A 32 9.76 25.49 -3.51
C PHE A 32 9.93 24.10 -2.88
N ALA A 33 10.99 23.37 -3.22
CA ALA A 33 11.36 22.19 -2.46
C ALA A 33 11.82 22.59 -1.06
N TYR A 34 11.43 21.81 -0.05
CA TYR A 34 11.87 21.96 1.33
C TYR A 34 12.67 20.74 1.77
N ILE A 35 13.88 20.95 2.26
CA ILE A 35 14.77 19.90 2.77
C ILE A 35 15.09 20.25 4.23
N GLY A 36 14.59 19.44 5.16
CA GLY A 36 14.63 19.64 6.60
C GLY A 36 15.99 19.37 7.24
N GLU A 37 16.01 19.42 8.56
CA GLU A 37 17.22 19.23 9.36
C GLU A 37 17.72 17.78 9.32
N GLY A 38 19.03 17.58 9.28
CA GLY A 38 19.67 16.27 9.32
C GLY A 38 19.35 15.36 8.12
N VAL A 39 18.70 15.88 7.09
CA VAL A 39 18.40 15.13 5.85
C VAL A 39 19.70 14.72 5.15
N THR A 40 19.72 13.49 4.63
CA THR A 40 20.79 13.01 3.77
C THR A 40 20.22 12.64 2.40
N VAL A 41 20.84 13.16 1.32
CA VAL A 41 20.45 12.90 -0.06
C VAL A 41 21.65 12.32 -0.80
N GLY A 42 21.47 11.16 -1.43
CA GLY A 42 22.52 10.51 -2.24
C GLY A 42 22.78 11.22 -3.56
N ASP A 43 23.68 10.67 -4.37
CA ASP A 43 24.05 11.22 -5.66
C ASP A 43 22.94 11.01 -6.71
N ASN A 44 22.92 11.84 -7.74
CA ASN A 44 22.00 11.74 -8.90
C ASN A 44 20.50 11.79 -8.55
N VAL A 45 20.12 12.31 -7.38
CA VAL A 45 18.71 12.40 -6.97
C VAL A 45 18.02 13.56 -7.70
N GLN A 46 16.78 13.31 -8.15
CA GLN A 46 15.93 14.31 -8.81
C GLN A 46 14.80 14.70 -7.86
N ILE A 47 14.85 15.88 -7.29
CA ILE A 47 13.82 16.45 -6.39
C ILE A 47 13.07 17.51 -7.16
N TYR A 48 11.85 17.18 -7.58
CA TYR A 48 11.03 18.08 -8.38
C TYR A 48 10.39 19.21 -7.53
N PRO A 49 9.76 20.22 -8.14
CA PRO A 49 9.18 21.33 -7.41
C PRO A 49 8.16 20.93 -6.35
N GLN A 50 8.10 21.69 -5.25
CA GLN A 50 7.15 21.50 -4.13
C GLN A 50 7.29 20.17 -3.38
N VAL A 51 8.40 19.45 -3.51
CA VAL A 51 8.70 18.28 -2.69
C VAL A 51 9.03 18.72 -1.27
N TYR A 52 8.45 18.07 -0.28
CA TYR A 52 8.77 18.25 1.13
C TYR A 52 9.51 17.03 1.68
N ILE A 53 10.70 17.25 2.23
CA ILE A 53 11.51 16.24 2.90
C ILE A 53 11.70 16.69 4.35
N GLY A 54 11.02 16.01 5.29
CA GLY A 54 11.08 16.31 6.72
C GLY A 54 12.40 15.90 7.36
N ASP A 55 12.56 16.23 8.63
CA ASP A 55 13.81 16.07 9.35
C ASP A 55 14.27 14.61 9.47
N ASN A 56 15.59 14.40 9.47
CA ASN A 56 16.26 13.10 9.59
C ASN A 56 15.89 12.08 8.48
N VAL A 57 15.30 12.51 7.38
CA VAL A 57 15.01 11.62 6.25
C VAL A 57 16.30 11.28 5.50
N SER A 58 16.42 10.03 5.05
CA SER A 58 17.47 9.64 4.12
C SER A 58 16.86 9.27 2.76
N VAL A 59 17.46 9.77 1.66
CA VAL A 59 17.11 9.46 0.28
C VAL A 59 18.33 8.89 -0.41
N GLY A 60 18.22 7.67 -0.93
CA GLY A 60 19.31 6.97 -1.62
C GLY A 60 19.59 7.52 -3.01
N HIS A 61 20.66 7.01 -3.63
CA HIS A 61 21.13 7.42 -4.94
C HIS A 61 20.12 7.16 -6.06
N ASP A 62 20.19 7.94 -7.14
CA ASP A 62 19.41 7.74 -8.38
C ASP A 62 17.87 7.75 -8.18
N THR A 63 17.38 8.26 -7.06
CA THR A 63 15.97 8.32 -6.72
C THR A 63 15.29 9.56 -7.31
N ILE A 64 14.04 9.41 -7.74
CA ILE A 64 13.24 10.48 -8.34
C ILE A 64 12.03 10.75 -7.45
N LEU A 65 11.91 11.99 -6.99
CA LEU A 65 10.77 12.50 -6.24
C LEU A 65 10.00 13.51 -7.10
N TYR A 66 8.86 13.11 -7.62
CA TYR A 66 8.03 13.94 -8.49
C TYR A 66 7.32 15.07 -7.74
N PRO A 67 6.74 16.07 -8.45
CA PRO A 67 6.19 17.27 -7.81
C PRO A 67 5.18 16.97 -6.70
N GLY A 68 5.29 17.69 -5.59
CA GLY A 68 4.36 17.60 -4.46
C GLY A 68 4.47 16.33 -3.61
N VAL A 69 5.48 15.49 -3.79
CA VAL A 69 5.79 14.37 -2.87
C VAL A 69 6.10 14.90 -1.49
N ARG A 70 5.58 14.26 -0.45
CA ARG A 70 5.81 14.61 0.94
C ARG A 70 6.36 13.43 1.72
N ILE A 71 7.55 13.58 2.27
CA ILE A 71 8.21 12.56 3.11
C ILE A 71 8.35 13.14 4.51
N TYR A 72 7.66 12.54 5.46
CA TYR A 72 7.70 12.97 6.86
C TYR A 72 8.97 12.49 7.55
N ARG A 73 9.26 13.11 8.70
CA ARG A 73 10.49 12.88 9.48
C ARG A 73 10.83 11.41 9.70
N ASP A 74 12.12 11.12 9.83
CA ASP A 74 12.72 9.83 10.20
C ASP A 74 12.50 8.69 9.18
N CYS A 75 11.89 8.96 8.01
CA CYS A 75 11.68 7.97 6.96
C CYS A 75 12.97 7.68 6.17
N ARG A 76 13.04 6.48 5.59
CA ARG A 76 14.19 6.05 4.79
C ARG A 76 13.75 5.62 3.40
N ILE A 77 14.32 6.22 2.39
CA ILE A 77 14.06 5.91 0.98
C ILE A 77 15.35 5.32 0.40
N GLY A 78 15.26 4.14 -0.18
CA GLY A 78 16.38 3.43 -0.79
C GLY A 78 16.87 4.05 -2.09
N ASN A 79 17.72 3.32 -2.78
CA ASN A 79 18.29 3.72 -4.07
C ASN A 79 17.36 3.38 -5.23
N HIS A 80 17.46 4.11 -6.34
CA HIS A 80 16.73 3.86 -7.58
C HIS A 80 15.20 3.81 -7.40
N CYS A 81 14.68 4.54 -6.41
CA CYS A 81 13.25 4.64 -6.19
C CYS A 81 12.61 5.69 -7.11
N THR A 82 11.35 5.48 -7.45
CA THR A 82 10.53 6.45 -8.19
C THR A 82 9.25 6.72 -7.42
N ILE A 83 9.06 7.97 -6.99
CA ILE A 83 7.88 8.36 -6.19
C ILE A 83 7.10 9.39 -6.98
N HIS A 84 5.90 9.03 -7.41
CA HIS A 84 5.05 9.89 -8.22
C HIS A 84 4.33 10.97 -7.41
N GLY A 85 3.85 12.00 -8.13
CA GLY A 85 3.35 13.24 -7.56
C GLY A 85 2.22 13.07 -6.53
N GLY A 86 2.22 13.91 -5.52
CA GLY A 86 1.21 13.94 -4.46
C GLY A 86 1.29 12.80 -3.44
N THR A 87 2.21 11.85 -3.61
CA THR A 87 2.40 10.74 -2.66
C THR A 87 2.90 11.22 -1.31
N VAL A 88 2.31 10.69 -0.24
CA VAL A 88 2.64 11.00 1.15
C VAL A 88 3.26 9.78 1.82
N ILE A 89 4.43 9.94 2.42
CA ILE A 89 5.19 8.89 3.10
C ILE A 89 5.43 9.30 4.54
N GLY A 90 4.97 8.47 5.49
CA GLY A 90 5.21 8.66 6.91
C GLY A 90 4.20 9.55 7.63
N SER A 91 2.99 9.75 7.08
CA SER A 91 1.85 10.29 7.83
C SER A 91 1.49 9.36 9.00
N ASP A 92 0.83 9.90 10.02
CA ASP A 92 0.39 9.10 11.16
C ASP A 92 -0.61 8.02 10.72
N GLY A 93 -0.40 6.80 11.18
CA GLY A 93 -1.35 5.72 11.05
C GLY A 93 -2.66 5.99 11.80
N PHE A 94 -3.72 5.29 11.40
CA PHE A 94 -5.05 5.36 12.03
C PHE A 94 -5.04 4.59 13.36
N GLY A 95 -4.48 5.22 14.39
CA GLY A 95 -4.37 4.66 15.73
C GLY A 95 -5.20 5.45 16.73
N PHE A 96 -6.33 4.90 17.19
CA PHE A 96 -7.21 5.50 18.17
C PHE A 96 -7.70 4.46 19.17
N ALA A 97 -7.66 4.80 20.46
CA ALA A 97 -8.18 3.98 21.54
C ALA A 97 -9.57 4.49 21.94
N PRO A 98 -10.63 3.63 21.89
CA PRO A 98 -11.96 4.02 22.38
C PRO A 98 -11.89 4.28 23.90
N GLN A 99 -12.68 5.27 24.35
CA GLN A 99 -12.86 5.61 25.76
C GLN A 99 -14.29 5.27 26.19
N ASP A 100 -14.55 5.20 27.48
CA ASP A 100 -15.86 4.85 28.04
C ASP A 100 -16.99 5.84 27.67
N ASP A 101 -16.62 7.08 27.34
CA ASP A 101 -17.53 8.15 26.90
C ASP A 101 -17.77 8.17 25.38
N HIS A 102 -17.43 7.10 24.66
CA HIS A 102 -17.48 6.97 23.19
C HIS A 102 -16.56 7.92 22.42
N GLN A 103 -15.64 8.63 23.08
CA GLN A 103 -14.62 9.41 22.42
C GLN A 103 -13.44 8.51 22.00
N TYR A 104 -12.61 9.01 21.08
CA TYR A 104 -11.40 8.33 20.63
C TYR A 104 -10.18 9.12 21.02
N ARG A 105 -9.29 8.49 21.81
CA ARG A 105 -7.99 9.06 22.13
C ARG A 105 -6.96 8.63 21.10
N LYS A 106 -6.25 9.61 20.50
CA LYS A 106 -5.19 9.31 19.55
C LYS A 106 -4.04 8.55 20.21
N VAL A 107 -3.59 7.48 19.58
CA VAL A 107 -2.37 6.75 19.91
C VAL A 107 -1.21 7.36 19.11
N PRO A 108 -0.15 7.88 19.77
CA PRO A 108 1.00 8.45 19.06
C PRO A 108 1.64 7.43 18.12
N GLN A 109 2.01 7.89 16.93
CA GLN A 109 2.69 7.09 15.90
C GLN A 109 4.16 7.53 15.87
N VAL A 110 5.03 6.77 16.53
CA VAL A 110 6.44 7.15 16.76
C VAL A 110 7.43 6.41 15.85
N GLY A 111 6.95 5.44 15.09
CA GLY A 111 7.76 4.71 14.11
C GLY A 111 7.98 5.50 12.81
N ASN A 112 8.45 4.83 11.78
CA ASN A 112 8.76 5.43 10.49
C ASN A 112 8.31 4.55 9.31
N VAL A 113 8.69 4.96 8.09
CA VAL A 113 8.57 4.17 6.86
C VAL A 113 9.95 3.88 6.30
N ILE A 114 10.15 2.67 5.80
CA ILE A 114 11.34 2.26 5.06
C ILE A 114 10.91 1.77 3.68
N LEU A 115 11.37 2.44 2.64
CA LEU A 115 11.35 1.94 1.28
C LEU A 115 12.73 1.41 0.95
N GLU A 116 12.83 0.14 0.59
CA GLU A 116 14.08 -0.44 0.10
C GLU A 116 14.33 -0.03 -1.35
N ASP A 117 15.42 -0.52 -1.96
CA ASP A 117 15.83 -0.14 -3.31
C ASP A 117 14.81 -0.54 -4.38
N HIS A 118 14.78 0.22 -5.47
CA HIS A 118 13.95 -0.03 -6.65
C HIS A 118 12.44 -0.02 -6.39
N VAL A 119 11.98 0.59 -5.29
CA VAL A 119 10.54 0.76 -5.03
C VAL A 119 9.97 1.84 -5.95
N GLU A 120 8.77 1.60 -6.47
CA GLU A 120 8.02 2.59 -7.23
C GLU A 120 6.64 2.80 -6.62
N LEU A 121 6.29 4.06 -6.36
CA LEU A 121 5.00 4.47 -5.82
C LEU A 121 4.27 5.34 -6.82
N GLY A 122 3.08 4.94 -7.19
CA GLY A 122 2.15 5.69 -8.04
C GLY A 122 1.67 6.99 -7.39
N ALA A 123 1.00 7.82 -8.17
CA ALA A 123 0.53 9.13 -7.72
C ALA A 123 -0.52 9.03 -6.60
N ASN A 124 -0.46 9.97 -5.66
CA ASN A 124 -1.40 10.08 -4.54
C ASN A 124 -1.51 8.80 -3.69
N ALA A 125 -0.48 7.98 -3.64
CA ALA A 125 -0.39 6.89 -2.68
C ALA A 125 -0.09 7.43 -1.28
N THR A 126 -0.55 6.72 -0.23
CA THR A 126 -0.28 7.09 1.16
C THR A 126 0.32 5.90 1.89
N ILE A 127 1.50 6.09 2.47
CA ILE A 127 2.20 5.08 3.25
C ILE A 127 2.35 5.58 4.68
N ASP A 128 1.55 5.04 5.59
CA ASP A 128 1.56 5.48 6.99
C ASP A 128 2.77 4.95 7.75
N ARG A 129 3.28 5.76 8.68
CA ARG A 129 4.31 5.32 9.60
C ARG A 129 3.81 4.25 10.55
N ALA A 130 4.70 3.41 11.02
CA ALA A 130 4.38 2.46 12.06
C ALA A 130 4.06 3.15 13.39
N THR A 131 3.24 2.51 14.21
CA THR A 131 3.04 2.93 15.62
C THR A 131 4.36 2.84 16.38
N ILE A 132 5.06 1.71 16.27
CA ILE A 132 6.43 1.47 16.77
C ILE A 132 7.14 0.62 15.72
N GLY A 133 8.42 0.87 15.47
CA GLY A 133 9.21 0.21 14.44
C GLY A 133 8.98 0.83 13.07
N SER A 134 8.75 0.04 12.03
CA SER A 134 8.67 0.53 10.65
C SER A 134 7.55 -0.12 9.85
N THR A 135 6.92 0.66 8.99
CA THR A 135 6.18 0.16 7.81
C THR A 135 7.20 -0.04 6.71
N ILE A 136 7.23 -1.21 6.06
CA ILE A 136 8.35 -1.61 5.20
C ILE A 136 7.85 -2.05 3.83
N LEU A 137 8.36 -1.41 2.78
CA LEU A 137 8.22 -1.88 1.40
C LEU A 137 9.57 -2.42 0.96
N ARG A 138 9.63 -3.71 0.70
CA ARG A 138 10.85 -4.42 0.34
C ARG A 138 11.28 -4.09 -1.09
N ARG A 139 12.49 -4.50 -1.43
CA ARG A 139 13.10 -4.23 -2.72
C ARG A 139 12.18 -4.57 -3.90
N GLY A 140 12.09 -3.66 -4.86
CA GLY A 140 11.39 -3.89 -6.13
C GLY A 140 9.86 -3.84 -6.05
N VAL A 141 9.26 -3.52 -4.91
CA VAL A 141 7.80 -3.33 -4.78
C VAL A 141 7.32 -2.23 -5.72
N LYS A 142 6.18 -2.48 -6.40
CA LYS A 142 5.51 -1.53 -7.28
C LYS A 142 4.07 -1.32 -6.80
N LEU A 143 3.77 -0.12 -6.39
CA LEU A 143 2.41 0.30 -6.05
C LEU A 143 1.92 1.27 -7.12
N ASP A 144 0.74 1.01 -7.64
CA ASP A 144 0.04 1.90 -8.58
C ASP A 144 -0.60 3.10 -7.83
N ASN A 145 -1.39 3.88 -8.49
CA ASN A 145 -1.97 5.12 -7.97
C ASN A 145 -3.02 4.89 -6.87
N LEU A 146 -3.15 5.86 -5.95
CA LEU A 146 -4.22 5.90 -4.94
C LEU A 146 -4.22 4.68 -4.00
N ILE A 147 -3.07 4.10 -3.70
CA ILE A 147 -2.96 2.98 -2.76
C ILE A 147 -2.77 3.51 -1.35
N GLN A 148 -3.50 2.91 -0.38
CA GLN A 148 -3.31 3.13 1.04
C GLN A 148 -2.56 1.94 1.67
N VAL A 149 -1.41 2.21 2.27
CA VAL A 149 -0.65 1.28 3.11
C VAL A 149 -0.67 1.78 4.54
N ALA A 150 -1.36 1.06 5.42
CA ALA A 150 -1.48 1.45 6.82
C ALA A 150 -0.23 1.09 7.64
N HIS A 151 -0.25 1.51 8.91
CA HIS A 151 0.86 1.36 9.85
C HIS A 151 1.31 -0.10 10.03
N ASN A 152 2.61 -0.32 10.20
CA ASN A 152 3.21 -1.64 10.48
C ASN A 152 3.01 -2.70 9.38
N VAL A 153 2.58 -2.31 8.19
CA VAL A 153 2.50 -3.20 7.03
C VAL A 153 3.91 -3.54 6.55
N GLU A 154 4.09 -4.77 6.09
CA GLU A 154 5.28 -5.19 5.37
C GLU A 154 4.88 -5.80 4.03
N ILE A 155 5.45 -5.30 2.92
CA ILE A 155 5.22 -5.82 1.57
C ILE A 155 6.53 -6.43 1.06
N GLY A 156 6.49 -7.72 0.74
CA GLY A 156 7.63 -8.51 0.29
C GLY A 156 8.15 -8.12 -1.09
N GLU A 157 9.37 -8.53 -1.37
CA GLU A 157 10.12 -8.17 -2.59
C GLU A 157 9.33 -8.43 -3.88
N ASN A 158 9.47 -7.53 -4.85
CA ASN A 158 8.91 -7.62 -6.20
C ASN A 158 7.39 -7.82 -6.25
N THR A 159 6.67 -7.55 -5.16
CA THR A 159 5.21 -7.57 -5.14
C THR A 159 4.67 -6.34 -5.86
N VAL A 160 3.64 -6.56 -6.70
CA VAL A 160 2.97 -5.50 -7.46
C VAL A 160 1.51 -5.40 -7.03
N ILE A 161 1.04 -4.17 -6.82
CA ILE A 161 -0.33 -3.88 -6.37
C ILE A 161 -0.93 -2.82 -7.29
N ALA A 162 -2.05 -3.13 -7.92
CA ALA A 162 -2.76 -2.21 -8.80
C ALA A 162 -3.60 -1.20 -8.01
N ALA A 163 -4.02 -0.14 -8.70
CA ALA A 163 -4.59 1.07 -8.15
C ALA A 163 -5.77 0.88 -7.19
N GLN A 164 -5.92 1.84 -6.27
CA GLN A 164 -7.04 1.96 -5.33
C GLN A 164 -7.16 0.80 -4.33
N SER A 165 -6.11 0.01 -4.12
CA SER A 165 -6.09 -1.04 -3.11
C SER A 165 -5.79 -0.45 -1.72
N GLY A 166 -6.38 -1.06 -0.68
CA GLY A 166 -6.19 -0.65 0.71
C GLY A 166 -5.66 -1.80 1.56
N ILE A 167 -4.53 -1.56 2.24
CA ILE A 167 -3.90 -2.53 3.12
C ILE A 167 -4.01 -2.03 4.56
N SER A 168 -4.79 -2.73 5.39
CA SER A 168 -4.97 -2.38 6.80
C SER A 168 -3.72 -2.65 7.63
N GLY A 169 -3.72 -2.13 8.87
CA GLY A 169 -2.54 -2.19 9.74
C GLY A 169 -2.03 -3.60 10.04
N SER A 170 -0.71 -3.71 10.16
CA SER A 170 0.02 -4.95 10.53
C SER A 170 -0.15 -6.13 9.56
N VAL A 171 -0.61 -5.90 8.35
CA VAL A 171 -0.64 -6.93 7.29
C VAL A 171 0.77 -7.26 6.82
N LYS A 172 1.04 -8.54 6.61
CA LYS A 172 2.28 -9.05 6.01
C LYS A 172 1.97 -9.65 4.65
N ILE A 173 2.47 -9.05 3.57
CA ILE A 173 2.35 -9.57 2.21
C ILE A 173 3.68 -10.16 1.79
N GLY A 174 3.65 -11.39 1.28
CA GLY A 174 4.82 -12.10 0.78
C GLY A 174 5.44 -11.47 -0.47
N ARG A 175 6.52 -12.08 -0.94
CA ARG A 175 7.21 -11.66 -2.17
C ARG A 175 6.51 -12.15 -3.43
N ASN A 176 6.80 -11.46 -4.56
CA ASN A 176 6.33 -11.83 -5.91
C ASN A 176 4.81 -11.95 -6.03
N CYS A 177 4.02 -11.30 -5.18
CA CYS A 177 2.57 -11.30 -5.28
C CYS A 177 2.09 -10.36 -6.39
N MET A 178 0.97 -10.71 -7.02
CA MET A 178 0.28 -9.90 -8.04
C MET A 178 -1.13 -9.57 -7.53
N ILE A 179 -1.36 -8.35 -7.14
CA ILE A 179 -2.61 -7.91 -6.50
C ILE A 179 -3.34 -6.95 -7.44
N GLY A 180 -4.57 -7.32 -7.81
CA GLY A 180 -5.46 -6.53 -8.67
C GLY A 180 -5.88 -5.21 -8.04
N GLY A 181 -6.52 -4.35 -8.83
CA GLY A 181 -7.02 -3.06 -8.34
C GLY A 181 -8.21 -3.20 -7.40
N GLN A 182 -8.36 -2.22 -6.50
CA GLN A 182 -9.48 -2.14 -5.54
C GLN A 182 -9.58 -3.36 -4.60
N VAL A 183 -8.45 -3.97 -4.27
CA VAL A 183 -8.39 -5.06 -3.28
C VAL A 183 -8.30 -4.45 -1.88
N GLY A 184 -9.11 -4.97 -0.95
CA GLY A 184 -9.08 -4.60 0.46
C GLY A 184 -8.55 -5.74 1.34
N PHE A 185 -7.65 -5.44 2.26
CA PHE A 185 -7.12 -6.39 3.24
C PHE A 185 -7.55 -5.99 4.65
N VAL A 186 -8.12 -6.91 5.42
CA VAL A 186 -8.32 -6.68 6.85
C VAL A 186 -6.98 -6.68 7.60
N GLY A 187 -6.97 -6.09 8.81
CA GLY A 187 -5.73 -5.99 9.59
C GLY A 187 -5.18 -7.33 10.09
N HIS A 188 -3.87 -7.37 10.36
CA HIS A 188 -3.16 -8.47 11.03
C HIS A 188 -3.16 -9.82 10.30
N ILE A 189 -3.41 -9.84 9.00
CA ILE A 189 -3.35 -11.08 8.21
C ILE A 189 -2.00 -11.26 7.52
N VAL A 190 -1.73 -12.51 7.13
CA VAL A 190 -0.51 -12.90 6.40
C VAL A 190 -0.89 -13.45 5.03
N ILE A 191 -0.23 -12.94 4.01
CA ILE A 191 -0.35 -13.39 2.62
C ILE A 191 0.97 -14.05 2.23
N ALA A 192 0.92 -15.33 1.86
CA ALA A 192 2.10 -16.08 1.45
C ALA A 192 2.72 -15.55 0.16
N ASP A 193 3.87 -16.09 -0.21
CA ASP A 193 4.59 -15.72 -1.43
C ASP A 193 3.84 -16.14 -2.71
N ASN A 194 4.13 -15.46 -3.80
CA ASN A 194 3.70 -15.82 -5.17
C ASN A 194 2.17 -15.85 -5.40
N LEU A 195 1.37 -15.22 -4.51
CA LEU A 195 -0.09 -15.18 -4.66
C LEU A 195 -0.55 -14.25 -5.78
N LYS A 196 -1.70 -14.62 -6.39
CA LYS A 196 -2.42 -13.76 -7.33
C LYS A 196 -3.81 -13.48 -6.80
N ILE A 197 -4.12 -12.19 -6.58
CA ILE A 197 -5.41 -11.76 -6.05
C ILE A 197 -6.12 -10.93 -7.11
N GLY A 198 -7.29 -11.40 -7.55
CA GLY A 198 -8.11 -10.72 -8.56
C GLY A 198 -8.64 -9.38 -8.06
N ALA A 199 -8.93 -8.47 -8.99
CA ALA A 199 -9.45 -7.14 -8.66
C ALA A 199 -10.75 -7.20 -7.84
N ARG A 200 -10.94 -6.18 -6.98
CA ARG A 200 -12.14 -6.01 -6.12
C ARG A 200 -12.37 -7.15 -5.13
N SER A 201 -11.32 -7.86 -4.75
CA SER A 201 -11.39 -8.90 -3.70
C SER A 201 -11.33 -8.27 -2.30
N GLY A 202 -12.19 -8.74 -1.41
CA GLY A 202 -12.05 -8.54 0.03
C GLY A 202 -11.28 -9.73 0.64
N VAL A 203 -10.14 -9.47 1.24
CA VAL A 203 -9.31 -10.51 1.87
C VAL A 203 -9.48 -10.42 3.39
N GLU A 204 -10.32 -11.29 3.94
CA GLU A 204 -10.72 -11.27 5.35
C GLU A 204 -9.88 -12.21 6.23
N ASN A 205 -9.12 -13.13 5.63
CA ASN A 205 -8.32 -14.12 6.35
C ASN A 205 -6.94 -14.26 5.72
N SER A 206 -5.99 -14.78 6.50
CA SER A 206 -4.66 -15.11 5.99
C SER A 206 -4.72 -16.13 4.86
N LEU A 207 -3.95 -15.88 3.80
CA LEU A 207 -3.82 -16.76 2.64
C LEU A 207 -2.43 -17.41 2.67
N LEU A 208 -2.33 -18.57 3.30
CA LEU A 208 -1.05 -19.22 3.62
C LEU A 208 -0.56 -20.20 2.55
N LYS A 209 -1.37 -20.49 1.53
CA LYS A 209 -0.97 -21.38 0.44
C LYS A 209 -0.20 -20.59 -0.61
N GLU A 210 1.09 -20.83 -0.69
CA GLU A 210 1.96 -20.23 -1.71
C GLU A 210 1.44 -20.48 -3.12
N GLY A 211 1.54 -19.47 -4.00
CA GLY A 211 1.12 -19.54 -5.39
C GLY A 211 -0.39 -19.62 -5.62
N ALA A 212 -1.20 -19.49 -4.57
CA ALA A 212 -2.65 -19.53 -4.74
C ALA A 212 -3.16 -18.38 -5.61
N VAL A 213 -4.27 -18.64 -6.33
CA VAL A 213 -5.00 -17.65 -7.13
C VAL A 213 -6.39 -17.51 -6.55
N VAL A 214 -6.78 -16.30 -6.13
CA VAL A 214 -8.07 -16.00 -5.54
C VAL A 214 -8.78 -14.85 -6.27
N PHE A 215 -10.12 -14.89 -6.29
CA PHE A 215 -10.95 -13.89 -6.94
C PHE A 215 -12.08 -13.41 -6.03
N GLY A 216 -12.44 -12.12 -6.14
CA GLY A 216 -13.52 -11.50 -5.38
C GLY A 216 -14.82 -11.33 -6.17
N ALA A 217 -14.94 -10.30 -6.99
CA ALA A 217 -16.22 -9.82 -7.54
C ALA A 217 -16.17 -9.64 -9.06
N PRO A 218 -16.38 -10.70 -9.87
CA PRO A 218 -16.42 -10.57 -11.31
C PRO A 218 -17.67 -9.80 -11.78
N ALA A 219 -17.53 -9.01 -12.84
CA ALA A 219 -18.69 -8.46 -13.55
C ALA A 219 -19.41 -9.58 -14.29
N ILE A 220 -20.72 -9.63 -14.13
CA ILE A 220 -21.60 -10.56 -14.83
C ILE A 220 -22.77 -9.80 -15.47
N ASP A 221 -23.46 -10.42 -16.44
CA ASP A 221 -24.64 -9.84 -17.07
C ASP A 221 -25.65 -9.35 -16.03
N ALA A 222 -26.21 -8.16 -16.24
CA ALA A 222 -27.09 -7.51 -15.26
C ALA A 222 -28.34 -8.33 -14.91
N SER A 223 -28.91 -9.08 -15.89
CA SER A 223 -30.09 -9.94 -15.64
C SER A 223 -29.70 -11.14 -14.79
N LYS A 224 -28.54 -11.73 -15.01
CA LYS A 224 -27.97 -12.81 -14.18
C LYS A 224 -27.64 -12.31 -12.78
N ALA A 225 -27.02 -11.12 -12.67
CA ALA A 225 -26.69 -10.52 -11.38
C ALA A 225 -27.94 -10.35 -10.50
N ARG A 226 -29.02 -9.78 -11.05
CA ARG A 226 -30.29 -9.59 -10.32
C ARG A 226 -30.90 -10.90 -9.84
N ARG A 227 -30.91 -11.94 -10.68
CA ARG A 227 -31.41 -13.28 -10.29
C ARG A 227 -30.56 -13.90 -9.20
N ASN A 228 -29.23 -13.86 -9.35
CA ASN A 228 -28.30 -14.40 -8.36
C ASN A 228 -28.46 -13.68 -7.02
N TYR A 229 -28.67 -12.35 -7.02
CA TYR A 229 -28.89 -11.57 -5.81
C TYR A 229 -30.16 -12.00 -5.06
N VAL A 230 -31.27 -12.28 -5.77
CA VAL A 230 -32.49 -12.80 -5.16
C VAL A 230 -32.27 -14.18 -4.53
N HIS A 231 -31.57 -15.07 -5.23
CA HIS A 231 -31.23 -16.39 -4.69
C HIS A 231 -30.31 -16.28 -3.47
N TRP A 232 -29.29 -15.42 -3.53
CA TRP A 232 -28.38 -15.19 -2.43
C TRP A 232 -29.09 -14.67 -1.17
N ARG A 233 -30.03 -13.73 -1.31
CA ARG A 233 -30.83 -13.23 -0.19
C ARG A 233 -31.69 -14.31 0.47
N ASN A 234 -32.13 -15.29 -0.30
CA ASN A 234 -32.99 -16.38 0.17
C ASN A 234 -32.22 -17.70 0.35
N PHE A 235 -30.90 -17.63 0.43
CA PHE A 235 -30.04 -18.83 0.44
C PHE A 235 -30.36 -19.75 1.64
N ASP A 236 -30.60 -19.21 2.84
CA ASP A 236 -30.97 -19.98 4.01
C ASP A 236 -32.27 -20.77 3.82
N ASP A 237 -33.27 -20.16 3.18
CA ASP A 237 -34.53 -20.84 2.89
C ASP A 237 -34.34 -21.95 1.85
N ILE A 238 -33.48 -21.74 0.88
CA ILE A 238 -33.10 -22.77 -0.10
C ILE A 238 -32.42 -23.95 0.61
N VAL A 239 -31.45 -23.69 1.48
CA VAL A 239 -30.76 -24.72 2.28
C VAL A 239 -31.74 -25.49 3.16
N ARG A 240 -32.65 -24.82 3.86
CA ARG A 240 -33.70 -25.46 4.67
C ARG A 240 -34.61 -26.38 3.84
N LYS A 241 -34.98 -25.96 2.64
CA LYS A 241 -35.79 -26.77 1.71
C LYS A 241 -35.02 -28.01 1.26
N ILE A 242 -33.72 -27.85 0.91
CA ILE A 242 -32.86 -28.97 0.54
C ILE A 242 -32.78 -30.01 1.66
N ASN A 243 -32.44 -29.57 2.89
CA ASN A 243 -32.37 -30.45 4.05
C ASN A 243 -33.71 -31.17 4.35
N THR A 244 -34.85 -30.53 4.09
CA THR A 244 -36.14 -31.14 4.23
C THR A 244 -36.40 -32.22 3.20
N LEU A 245 -36.06 -31.95 1.93
CA LEU A 245 -36.14 -32.90 0.83
C LEU A 245 -35.23 -34.11 1.05
N GLU A 246 -34.00 -33.91 1.51
CA GLU A 246 -33.10 -35.00 1.86
C GLU A 246 -33.66 -35.93 2.96
N LYS A 247 -34.26 -35.34 4.01
CA LYS A 247 -34.95 -36.12 5.05
C LYS A 247 -36.14 -36.90 4.54
N GLN A 248 -36.88 -36.36 3.60
CA GLN A 248 -38.01 -37.04 2.96
C GLN A 248 -37.53 -38.19 2.06
N LEU A 249 -36.47 -37.95 1.28
CA LEU A 249 -35.88 -38.96 0.41
C LEU A 249 -35.35 -40.19 1.21
N LYS A 250 -34.63 -39.93 2.30
CA LYS A 250 -34.16 -41.00 3.21
C LYS A 250 -35.27 -41.84 3.84
N LYS A 251 -36.49 -41.29 3.99
CA LYS A 251 -37.65 -42.05 4.46
C LYS A 251 -38.26 -42.92 3.35
N LEU A 252 -38.09 -42.53 2.09
CA LEU A 252 -38.64 -43.25 0.92
C LEU A 252 -37.67 -44.34 0.40
N THR A 253 -36.38 -44.22 0.68
CA THR A 253 -35.33 -45.21 0.40
C THR A 253 -34.75 -45.71 1.72
N PRO A 254 -35.44 -46.64 2.45
CA PRO A 254 -34.78 -47.34 3.55
C PRO A 254 -33.60 -48.11 3.04
N ASP A 255 -32.47 -48.07 3.75
CA ASP A 255 -31.27 -48.85 3.41
C ASP A 255 -31.63 -50.32 3.19
N GLU A 256 -31.26 -50.90 2.01
CA GLU A 256 -31.20 -52.35 1.80
C GLU A 256 -30.11 -53.00 2.66
#